data_e6cd78ea9bf6e6e00a0ea48f97809155
#
_entry.id   e6cd78ea9bf6e6e00a0ea48f97809155
#
_cell.length_a   1.000
_cell.length_b   1.000
_cell.length_c   1.000
_cell.angle_alpha   90.00
_cell.angle_beta   90.00
_cell.angle_gamma   90.00
#
_symmetry.space_group_name_H-M   'P 1'
#
loop_
_entity.id
_entity.type
_entity.pdbx_description
1 polymer ?
#
loop_
_entity_poly.entity_id
_entity_poly.type
_entity_poly.pdbx_seq_one_letter_code
_entity_poly.pdbx_strand_id
1 'polypeptide(L)'
;MKNITLDTSKAAQFLKAGAVEAYEPQVKAAQEALENGTCPGNDFLGWLHLPSSISADFIKQLQDCANVLRENCEVVVVAGIGGSYLGARAVIEALSNSFAWLVNDKKNPTILFAGNNIGEDYLSELTAYLKDKKFGVINISKSGTTTETALTFRLLKKQCEEQRGKDEARKVIVAVTDAKKGAARTCADKEGYTSFIIPDNVGGRFSVLTPVGLLPIACAGFDIKQLVEGAQSMEKACGKDVPFSENIAAQYAATRNALYAEAGKKIEILVNFQPKLHYMSEWWKQLYGESEGKDGKGIFPAACDFTTDLHSMGQWIQEGERSIFETVISIETPEKTLLFPHDEENLDGLNFLAGKRVDDVNKMAELGTRLAHVDGGVPNIRVSMPELNEYYLGQLIYFFELGCGISGNVLGVNPFNQPGVEAYKKNMFALLDKPGYEAESKAIKARIASEK
;
A
#
# COMPACT_ATOMS: atom_id res chain seq x y z
N MET A 1 -11.09 -11.49 18.94
CA MET A 1 -11.74 -10.67 17.90
C MET A 1 -12.02 -11.56 16.69
N LYS A 2 -13.07 -11.24 15.91
CA LYS A 2 -13.38 -11.93 14.64
C LYS A 2 -12.32 -11.54 13.60
N ASN A 3 -11.84 -12.47 12.80
CA ASN A 3 -10.89 -12.13 11.72
C ASN A 3 -11.62 -11.57 10.48
N ILE A 4 -10.86 -10.95 9.56
CA ILE A 4 -11.34 -10.70 8.20
C ILE A 4 -11.70 -12.04 7.55
N THR A 5 -12.65 -12.01 6.61
CA THR A 5 -13.14 -13.22 5.94
C THR A 5 -13.06 -13.07 4.42
N LEU A 6 -12.95 -14.21 3.72
CA LEU A 6 -12.90 -14.29 2.27
C LEU A 6 -14.11 -15.07 1.75
N ASP A 7 -14.81 -14.53 0.74
CA ASP A 7 -15.84 -15.23 -0.03
C ASP A 7 -15.42 -15.28 -1.50
N THR A 8 -15.08 -16.46 -1.98
CA THR A 8 -14.69 -16.74 -3.37
C THR A 8 -15.83 -17.36 -4.17
N SER A 9 -17.00 -17.58 -3.58
CA SER A 9 -18.10 -18.33 -4.20
C SER A 9 -18.57 -17.73 -5.54
N LYS A 10 -18.56 -16.39 -5.65
CA LYS A 10 -18.94 -15.68 -6.87
C LYS A 10 -17.82 -15.58 -7.92
N ALA A 11 -16.62 -16.00 -7.56
CA ALA A 11 -15.52 -16.21 -8.50
C ALA A 11 -15.46 -17.68 -8.95
N ALA A 12 -15.60 -18.62 -8.03
CA ALA A 12 -15.54 -20.06 -8.30
C ALA A 12 -16.62 -20.54 -9.30
N GLN A 13 -17.78 -19.90 -9.35
CA GLN A 13 -18.83 -20.27 -10.32
C GLN A 13 -18.45 -20.06 -11.79
N PHE A 14 -17.35 -19.32 -12.07
CA PHE A 14 -16.80 -19.12 -13.42
C PHE A 14 -15.72 -20.15 -13.79
N LEU A 15 -15.45 -21.06 -12.88
CA LEU A 15 -14.47 -22.14 -13.02
C LEU A 15 -15.17 -23.49 -13.04
N LYS A 16 -14.45 -24.51 -13.46
CA LYS A 16 -14.94 -25.89 -13.30
C LYS A 16 -15.06 -26.23 -11.82
N ALA A 17 -16.01 -27.07 -11.48
CA ALA A 17 -16.16 -27.54 -10.09
C ALA A 17 -14.85 -28.17 -9.59
N GLY A 18 -14.40 -27.77 -8.40
CA GLY A 18 -13.14 -28.20 -7.80
C GLY A 18 -11.88 -27.56 -8.38
N ALA A 19 -11.99 -26.56 -9.27
CA ALA A 19 -10.82 -25.93 -9.88
C ALA A 19 -9.96 -25.17 -8.86
N VAL A 20 -10.57 -24.49 -7.89
CA VAL A 20 -9.82 -23.79 -6.83
C VAL A 20 -9.12 -24.78 -5.91
N GLU A 21 -9.80 -25.85 -5.51
CA GLU A 21 -9.27 -26.93 -4.68
C GLU A 21 -8.12 -27.68 -5.39
N ALA A 22 -8.16 -27.77 -6.72
CA ALA A 22 -7.07 -28.38 -7.50
C ALA A 22 -5.73 -27.63 -7.37
N TYR A 23 -5.75 -26.35 -6.95
CA TYR A 23 -4.54 -25.58 -6.66
C TYR A 23 -3.98 -25.81 -5.25
N GLU A 24 -4.70 -26.50 -4.35
CA GLU A 24 -4.24 -26.75 -2.96
C GLU A 24 -2.82 -27.33 -2.90
N PRO A 25 -2.44 -28.39 -3.68
CA PRO A 25 -1.07 -28.90 -3.65
C PRO A 25 -0.02 -27.87 -4.05
N GLN A 26 -0.31 -27.03 -5.05
CA GLN A 26 0.62 -26.01 -5.56
C GLN A 26 0.77 -24.88 -4.56
N VAL A 27 -0.33 -24.42 -3.97
CA VAL A 27 -0.35 -23.38 -2.93
C VAL A 27 0.38 -23.84 -1.68
N LYS A 28 0.16 -25.10 -1.25
CA LYS A 28 0.86 -25.70 -0.12
C LYS A 28 2.37 -25.77 -0.39
N ALA A 29 2.78 -26.25 -1.56
CA ALA A 29 4.18 -26.28 -1.95
C ALA A 29 4.81 -24.88 -2.00
N ALA A 30 4.07 -23.88 -2.51
CA ALA A 30 4.52 -22.49 -2.53
C ALA A 30 4.70 -21.94 -1.11
N GLN A 31 3.77 -22.19 -0.20
CA GLN A 31 3.86 -21.75 1.19
C GLN A 31 5.00 -22.47 1.93
N GLU A 32 5.18 -23.76 1.72
CA GLU A 32 6.32 -24.51 2.26
C GLU A 32 7.65 -23.98 1.72
N ALA A 33 7.72 -23.57 0.45
CA ALA A 33 8.91 -22.98 -0.14
C ALA A 33 9.24 -21.60 0.47
N LEU A 34 8.23 -20.78 0.79
CA LEU A 34 8.40 -19.51 1.52
C LEU A 34 8.97 -19.79 2.94
N GLU A 35 8.35 -20.71 3.68
CA GLU A 35 8.75 -21.04 5.05
C GLU A 35 10.15 -21.65 5.15
N ASN A 36 10.51 -22.50 4.18
CA ASN A 36 11.82 -23.14 4.14
C ASN A 36 12.91 -22.30 3.45
N GLY A 37 12.56 -21.13 2.92
CA GLY A 37 13.50 -20.28 2.19
C GLY A 37 14.05 -20.93 0.92
N THR A 38 13.25 -21.72 0.23
CA THR A 38 13.65 -22.43 -1.01
C THR A 38 13.02 -21.84 -2.29
N CYS A 39 12.16 -20.82 -2.13
CA CYS A 39 11.54 -20.12 -3.25
C CYS A 39 12.51 -19.17 -3.97
N PRO A 40 12.24 -18.79 -5.22
CA PRO A 40 12.97 -17.70 -5.88
C PRO A 40 12.88 -16.39 -5.10
N GLY A 41 14.03 -15.73 -4.88
CA GLY A 41 14.10 -14.48 -4.13
C GLY A 41 14.06 -14.64 -2.61
N ASN A 42 14.43 -15.82 -2.10
CA ASN A 42 14.46 -16.14 -0.67
C ASN A 42 15.31 -15.20 0.19
N ASP A 43 16.19 -14.41 -0.41
CA ASP A 43 16.92 -13.34 0.28
C ASP A 43 16.02 -12.22 0.85
N PHE A 44 14.74 -12.18 0.42
CA PHE A 44 13.76 -11.14 0.77
C PHE A 44 12.53 -11.67 1.52
N LEU A 45 12.72 -12.66 2.38
CA LEU A 45 11.63 -13.27 3.19
C LEU A 45 11.50 -12.69 4.61
N GLY A 46 12.21 -11.62 4.93
CA GLY A 46 12.18 -11.00 6.26
C GLY A 46 10.81 -10.45 6.68
N TRP A 47 9.89 -10.30 5.75
CA TRP A 47 8.51 -9.88 6.01
C TRP A 47 7.61 -11.03 6.55
N LEU A 48 7.93 -12.28 6.23
CA LEU A 48 7.06 -13.45 6.47
C LEU A 48 6.73 -13.63 7.95
N HIS A 49 7.72 -13.53 8.83
CA HIS A 49 7.54 -13.61 10.28
C HIS A 49 7.84 -12.27 10.98
N LEU A 50 7.80 -11.19 10.21
CA LEU A 50 8.01 -9.85 10.76
C LEU A 50 7.01 -9.50 11.87
N PRO A 51 5.68 -9.72 11.70
CA PRO A 51 4.73 -9.33 12.72
C PRO A 51 5.02 -9.96 14.08
N SER A 52 5.25 -11.27 14.13
CA SER A 52 5.56 -12.00 15.37
C SER A 52 6.94 -11.68 15.95
N SER A 53 7.86 -11.14 15.15
CA SER A 53 9.21 -10.75 15.60
C SER A 53 9.31 -9.34 16.19
N ILE A 54 8.28 -8.50 16.01
CA ILE A 54 8.27 -7.12 16.51
C ILE A 54 8.08 -7.13 18.03
N SER A 55 9.08 -6.64 18.76
CA SER A 55 9.04 -6.55 20.22
C SER A 55 8.28 -5.31 20.70
N ALA A 56 7.75 -5.39 21.93
CA ALA A 56 7.13 -4.25 22.60
C ALA A 56 8.11 -3.07 22.78
N ASP A 57 9.39 -3.37 23.06
CA ASP A 57 10.43 -2.36 23.19
C ASP A 57 10.70 -1.63 21.86
N PHE A 58 10.63 -2.33 20.74
CA PHE A 58 10.79 -1.72 19.44
C PHE A 58 9.60 -0.81 19.09
N ILE A 59 8.37 -1.25 19.36
CA ILE A 59 7.18 -0.39 19.25
C ILE A 59 7.34 0.86 20.11
N LYS A 60 7.79 0.70 21.36
CA LYS A 60 8.04 1.83 22.25
C LYS A 60 9.07 2.81 21.68
N GLN A 61 10.18 2.34 21.12
CA GLN A 61 11.18 3.20 20.50
C GLN A 61 10.61 4.03 19.35
N LEU A 62 9.76 3.43 18.50
CA LEU A 62 9.08 4.14 17.41
C LEU A 62 8.09 5.19 17.95
N GLN A 63 7.33 4.84 18.99
CA GLN A 63 6.39 5.78 19.64
C GLN A 63 7.12 6.93 20.31
N ASP A 64 8.23 6.67 21.01
CA ASP A 64 9.03 7.72 21.66
C ASP A 64 9.57 8.71 20.61
N CYS A 65 10.07 8.21 19.48
CA CYS A 65 10.49 9.07 18.36
C CYS A 65 9.32 9.84 17.74
N ALA A 66 8.20 9.17 17.53
CA ALA A 66 6.98 9.80 17.01
C ALA A 66 6.46 10.90 17.94
N ASN A 67 6.53 10.72 19.26
CA ASN A 67 6.14 11.73 20.24
C ASN A 67 7.03 12.98 20.15
N VAL A 68 8.35 12.83 19.97
CA VAL A 68 9.24 13.99 19.74
C VAL A 68 8.80 14.80 18.53
N LEU A 69 8.44 14.12 17.42
CA LEU A 69 7.94 14.80 16.21
C LEU A 69 6.57 15.45 16.45
N ARG A 70 5.66 14.78 17.14
CA ARG A 70 4.32 15.28 17.44
C ARG A 70 4.34 16.52 18.34
N GLU A 71 5.24 16.55 19.32
CA GLU A 71 5.38 17.69 20.24
C GLU A 71 6.05 18.90 19.60
N ASN A 72 6.91 18.69 18.62
CA ASN A 72 7.75 19.74 18.04
C ASN A 72 7.36 20.20 16.65
N CYS A 73 6.36 19.52 16.00
CA CYS A 73 5.99 19.81 14.61
C CYS A 73 4.49 19.97 14.43
N GLU A 74 4.10 20.96 13.64
CA GLU A 74 2.73 21.12 13.10
C GLU A 74 2.53 20.23 11.86
N VAL A 75 3.63 19.99 11.14
CA VAL A 75 3.67 19.18 9.92
C VAL A 75 4.87 18.24 9.97
N VAL A 76 4.67 16.99 9.58
CA VAL A 76 5.76 16.04 9.33
C VAL A 76 5.71 15.61 7.88
N VAL A 77 6.80 15.85 7.16
CA VAL A 77 6.92 15.45 5.75
C VAL A 77 7.65 14.12 5.66
N VAL A 78 6.96 13.12 5.13
CA VAL A 78 7.54 11.81 4.82
C VAL A 78 8.12 11.86 3.42
N ALA A 79 9.44 11.85 3.31
CA ALA A 79 10.17 11.85 2.05
C ALA A 79 10.49 10.42 1.63
N GLY A 80 9.77 9.90 0.64
CA GLY A 80 9.89 8.51 0.15
C GLY A 80 9.13 8.27 -1.13
N ILE A 81 9.43 7.17 -1.83
CA ILE A 81 8.76 6.75 -3.06
C ILE A 81 8.44 5.26 -3.03
N GLY A 82 7.40 4.83 -3.73
CA GLY A 82 6.98 3.43 -3.80
C GLY A 82 6.68 2.86 -2.41
N GLY A 83 7.29 1.73 -2.05
CA GLY A 83 7.11 1.10 -0.74
C GLY A 83 7.54 1.98 0.44
N SER A 84 8.37 3.00 0.21
CA SER A 84 8.79 3.93 1.26
C SER A 84 7.73 4.96 1.64
N TYR A 85 6.57 5.00 0.96
CA TYR A 85 5.48 5.89 1.37
C TYR A 85 4.08 5.27 1.23
N LEU A 86 3.84 4.40 0.22
CA LEU A 86 2.49 3.92 -0.10
C LEU A 86 1.82 3.20 1.08
N GLY A 87 2.53 2.30 1.76
CA GLY A 87 1.95 1.55 2.88
C GLY A 87 1.62 2.44 4.08
N ALA A 88 2.51 3.37 4.45
CA ALA A 88 2.22 4.35 5.50
C ALA A 88 1.02 5.22 5.14
N ARG A 89 0.97 5.71 3.89
CA ARG A 89 -0.11 6.54 3.40
C ARG A 89 -1.44 5.80 3.38
N ALA A 90 -1.45 4.53 2.96
CA ALA A 90 -2.63 3.68 2.96
C ALA A 90 -3.28 3.59 4.36
N VAL A 91 -2.48 3.33 5.40
CA VAL A 91 -2.98 3.24 6.76
C VAL A 91 -3.41 4.61 7.30
N ILE A 92 -2.60 5.65 7.10
CA ILE A 92 -2.87 7.00 7.60
C ILE A 92 -4.16 7.55 6.97
N GLU A 93 -4.35 7.46 5.66
CA GLU A 93 -5.56 7.97 5.00
C GLU A 93 -6.80 7.12 5.34
N ALA A 94 -6.65 5.81 5.47
CA ALA A 94 -7.75 4.93 5.87
C ALA A 94 -8.31 5.28 7.26
N LEU A 95 -7.45 5.68 8.20
CA LEU A 95 -7.85 5.97 9.58
C LEU A 95 -8.14 7.45 9.84
N SER A 96 -7.60 8.34 9.02
CA SER A 96 -7.79 9.79 9.21
C SER A 96 -9.22 10.23 8.95
N ASN A 97 -9.64 11.32 9.60
CA ASN A 97 -10.81 12.06 9.15
C ASN A 97 -10.57 12.56 7.72
N SER A 98 -11.52 12.37 6.82
CA SER A 98 -11.40 12.78 5.40
C SER A 98 -11.13 14.28 5.22
N PHE A 99 -11.42 15.11 6.22
CA PHE A 99 -11.18 16.55 6.25
C PHE A 99 -10.14 16.95 7.29
N ALA A 100 -9.26 16.02 7.72
CA ALA A 100 -8.27 16.28 8.78
C ALA A 100 -7.38 17.50 8.51
N TRP A 101 -7.08 17.77 7.24
CA TRP A 101 -6.27 18.92 6.82
C TRP A 101 -6.96 20.28 6.99
N LEU A 102 -8.30 20.32 7.12
CA LEU A 102 -9.10 21.52 7.39
C LEU A 102 -9.43 21.70 8.90
N VAL A 103 -9.27 20.65 9.71
CA VAL A 103 -9.64 20.71 11.13
C VAL A 103 -8.56 21.47 11.91
N ASN A 104 -8.96 22.50 12.64
CA ASN A 104 -8.03 23.36 13.41
C ASN A 104 -7.61 22.75 14.75
N ASP A 105 -8.43 21.87 15.35
CA ASP A 105 -8.11 21.19 16.62
C ASP A 105 -7.28 19.94 16.35
N LYS A 106 -5.99 20.14 16.12
CA LYS A 106 -5.05 19.07 15.78
C LYS A 106 -4.25 18.67 17.00
N LYS A 107 -4.47 17.46 17.47
CA LYS A 107 -3.62 16.81 18.49
C LYS A 107 -2.32 16.25 17.91
N ASN A 108 -2.30 15.98 16.60
CA ASN A 108 -1.20 15.38 15.87
C ASN A 108 -0.79 16.26 14.68
N PRO A 109 0.47 16.20 14.24
CA PRO A 109 0.92 16.93 13.07
C PRO A 109 0.18 16.46 11.81
N THR A 110 0.05 17.34 10.83
CA THR A 110 -0.36 16.95 9.49
C THR A 110 0.78 16.15 8.86
N ILE A 111 0.48 14.93 8.40
CA ILE A 111 1.45 14.14 7.65
C ILE A 111 1.31 14.46 6.17
N LEU A 112 2.39 14.91 5.56
CA LEU A 112 2.49 15.15 4.12
C LEU A 112 3.50 14.17 3.51
N PHE A 113 3.28 13.81 2.26
CA PHE A 113 4.16 12.89 1.54
C PHE A 113 4.82 13.62 0.37
N ALA A 114 6.14 13.48 0.27
CA ALA A 114 6.93 14.09 -0.80
C ALA A 114 8.04 13.14 -1.26
N GLY A 115 8.73 13.48 -2.37
CA GLY A 115 9.74 12.60 -2.94
C GLY A 115 9.17 11.35 -3.61
N ASN A 116 7.87 11.32 -3.83
CA ASN A 116 7.14 10.34 -4.62
C ASN A 116 6.90 10.81 -6.06
N ASN A 117 7.36 12.02 -6.38
CA ASN A 117 7.38 12.64 -7.69
C ASN A 117 8.48 13.72 -7.74
N ILE A 118 8.73 14.27 -8.93
CA ILE A 118 9.66 15.38 -9.17
C ILE A 118 8.97 16.55 -9.87
N GLY A 119 7.66 16.70 -9.62
CA GLY A 119 6.89 17.85 -10.13
C GLY A 119 7.35 19.15 -9.47
N GLU A 120 7.80 20.10 -10.30
CA GLU A 120 8.36 21.37 -9.82
C GLU A 120 7.30 22.19 -9.07
N ASP A 121 6.09 22.29 -9.60
CA ASP A 121 4.97 22.99 -8.97
C ASP A 121 4.66 22.41 -7.58
N TYR A 122 4.54 21.08 -7.48
CA TYR A 122 4.26 20.42 -6.21
C TYR A 122 5.33 20.72 -5.15
N LEU A 123 6.61 20.62 -5.53
CA LEU A 123 7.73 20.89 -4.60
C LEU A 123 7.81 22.38 -4.23
N SER A 124 7.53 23.28 -5.17
CA SER A 124 7.48 24.72 -4.95
C SER A 124 6.35 25.09 -3.98
N GLU A 125 5.14 24.58 -4.21
CA GLU A 125 3.98 24.80 -3.36
C GLU A 125 4.19 24.22 -1.95
N LEU A 126 4.76 23.01 -1.84
CA LEU A 126 5.09 22.40 -0.57
C LEU A 126 6.08 23.25 0.22
N THR A 127 7.18 23.66 -0.41
CA THR A 127 8.21 24.50 0.27
C THR A 127 7.65 25.87 0.67
N ALA A 128 6.79 26.46 -0.14
CA ALA A 128 6.08 27.70 0.20
C ALA A 128 5.14 27.51 1.40
N TYR A 129 4.36 26.43 1.40
CA TYR A 129 3.47 26.10 2.53
C TYR A 129 4.23 25.89 3.84
N LEU A 130 5.39 25.24 3.77
CA LEU A 130 6.21 24.95 4.95
C LEU A 130 6.94 26.16 5.51
N LYS A 131 7.00 27.28 4.79
CA LYS A 131 7.79 28.48 5.17
C LYS A 131 7.47 29.01 6.57
N ASP A 132 6.19 28.98 6.94
CA ASP A 132 5.72 29.52 8.22
C ASP A 132 5.26 28.38 9.18
N LYS A 133 5.69 27.13 8.93
CA LYS A 133 5.32 25.96 9.73
C LYS A 133 6.49 25.42 10.53
N LYS A 134 6.21 24.97 11.75
CA LYS A 134 7.13 24.11 12.47
C LYS A 134 7.04 22.70 11.88
N PHE A 135 7.91 22.36 10.94
CA PHE A 135 7.89 21.05 10.32
C PHE A 135 9.08 20.18 10.68
N GLY A 136 8.89 18.88 10.58
CA GLY A 136 9.92 17.83 10.66
C GLY A 136 9.92 16.97 9.40
N VAL A 137 10.93 16.13 9.25
CA VAL A 137 11.13 15.28 8.08
C VAL A 137 11.44 13.85 8.51
N ILE A 138 10.72 12.88 7.94
CA ILE A 138 11.09 11.47 7.99
C ILE A 138 11.60 11.10 6.60
N ASN A 139 12.93 10.96 6.46
CA ASN A 139 13.56 10.58 5.20
C ASN A 139 13.67 9.06 5.11
N ILE A 140 12.91 8.45 4.21
CA ILE A 140 12.83 6.99 4.04
C ILE A 140 13.48 6.60 2.71
N SER A 141 14.71 6.14 2.78
CA SER A 141 15.45 5.66 1.60
C SER A 141 16.57 4.72 2.02
N LYS A 142 16.58 3.49 1.53
CA LYS A 142 17.61 2.51 1.85
C LYS A 142 18.99 2.98 1.37
N SER A 143 19.11 3.38 0.11
CA SER A 143 20.37 3.86 -0.47
C SER A 143 20.66 5.34 -0.21
N GLY A 144 19.62 6.16 -0.07
CA GLY A 144 19.72 7.63 -0.08
C GLY A 144 20.07 8.25 -1.42
N THR A 145 20.02 7.47 -2.51
CA THR A 145 20.38 7.91 -3.87
C THR A 145 19.23 7.79 -4.87
N THR A 146 18.04 7.37 -4.42
CA THR A 146 16.82 7.42 -5.25
C THR A 146 16.56 8.89 -5.58
N THR A 147 16.54 9.21 -6.86
CA THR A 147 16.60 10.61 -7.35
C THR A 147 15.49 11.48 -6.75
N GLU A 148 14.26 11.02 -6.78
CA GLU A 148 13.08 11.74 -6.33
C GLU A 148 13.18 12.06 -4.83
N THR A 149 13.45 11.04 -4.02
CA THR A 149 13.58 11.19 -2.56
C THR A 149 14.80 12.01 -2.17
N ALA A 150 15.96 11.78 -2.81
CA ALA A 150 17.20 12.49 -2.49
C ALA A 150 17.12 13.99 -2.81
N LEU A 151 16.50 14.35 -3.95
CA LEU A 151 16.27 15.73 -4.36
C LEU A 151 15.33 16.42 -3.35
N THR A 152 14.21 15.80 -3.05
CA THR A 152 13.22 16.32 -2.09
C THR A 152 13.83 16.47 -0.70
N PHE A 153 14.55 15.46 -0.21
CA PHE A 153 15.19 15.54 1.10
C PHE A 153 16.22 16.67 1.17
N ARG A 154 16.99 16.91 0.09
CA ARG A 154 17.95 18.01 0.02
C ARG A 154 17.28 19.37 0.19
N LEU A 155 16.12 19.58 -0.45
CA LEU A 155 15.33 20.82 -0.31
C LEU A 155 14.78 20.96 1.10
N LEU A 156 14.12 19.93 1.63
CA LEU A 156 13.49 19.95 2.93
C LEU A 156 14.51 20.08 4.09
N LYS A 157 15.64 19.36 4.01
CA LYS A 157 16.73 19.50 4.99
C LYS A 157 17.22 20.94 5.06
N LYS A 158 17.55 21.54 3.89
CA LYS A 158 18.03 22.93 3.81
C LYS A 158 17.02 23.89 4.46
N GLN A 159 15.76 23.80 4.06
CA GLN A 159 14.70 24.66 4.59
C GLN A 159 14.49 24.46 6.10
N CYS A 160 14.48 23.24 6.58
CA CYS A 160 14.33 22.94 8.01
C CYS A 160 15.48 23.54 8.84
N GLU A 161 16.72 23.41 8.35
CA GLU A 161 17.90 23.98 8.99
C GLU A 161 17.92 25.52 8.96
N GLU A 162 17.46 26.14 7.88
CA GLU A 162 17.34 27.60 7.77
C GLU A 162 16.27 28.16 8.72
N GLN A 163 15.16 27.47 8.92
CA GLN A 163 14.07 27.93 9.79
C GLN A 163 14.32 27.67 11.28
N ARG A 164 14.96 26.55 11.63
CA ARG A 164 15.11 26.11 13.02
C ARG A 164 16.52 26.26 13.58
N GLY A 165 17.52 26.43 12.71
CA GLY A 165 18.92 26.19 13.04
C GLY A 165 19.25 24.69 13.07
N LYS A 166 20.52 24.34 12.84
CA LYS A 166 20.95 22.93 12.70
C LYS A 166 20.65 22.06 13.91
N ASP A 167 20.84 22.58 15.12
CA ASP A 167 20.66 21.80 16.33
C ASP A 167 19.20 21.43 16.62
N GLU A 168 18.27 22.33 16.35
CA GLU A 168 16.84 22.06 16.49
C GLU A 168 16.31 21.22 15.31
N ALA A 169 16.78 21.48 14.09
CA ALA A 169 16.43 20.67 12.91
C ALA A 169 16.84 19.20 13.09
N ARG A 170 18.01 18.96 13.68
CA ARG A 170 18.50 17.58 13.96
C ARG A 170 17.55 16.76 14.83
N LYS A 171 16.79 17.40 15.74
CA LYS A 171 15.84 16.70 16.63
C LYS A 171 14.58 16.24 15.89
N VAL A 172 14.24 16.86 14.77
CA VAL A 172 13.00 16.63 14.02
C VAL A 172 13.23 16.08 12.61
N ILE A 173 14.48 15.80 12.25
CA ILE A 173 14.83 15.05 11.04
C ILE A 173 15.19 13.63 11.46
N VAL A 174 14.43 12.66 10.94
CA VAL A 174 14.62 11.23 11.22
C VAL A 174 14.96 10.51 9.92
N ALA A 175 15.93 9.61 9.96
CA ALA A 175 16.29 8.76 8.83
C ALA A 175 15.81 7.33 9.03
N VAL A 176 15.08 6.78 8.06
CA VAL A 176 14.77 5.36 7.96
C VAL A 176 15.56 4.82 6.76
N THR A 177 16.63 4.07 7.02
CA THR A 177 17.66 3.79 6.01
C THR A 177 18.41 2.47 6.28
N ASP A 178 19.39 2.15 5.46
CA ASP A 178 20.30 1.01 5.64
C ASP A 178 21.05 1.09 6.98
N ALA A 179 21.42 -0.07 7.51
CA ALA A 179 22.12 -0.17 8.78
C ALA A 179 23.56 0.34 8.74
N LYS A 180 24.24 0.23 7.58
CA LYS A 180 25.70 0.39 7.48
C LYS A 180 26.18 1.23 6.32
N LYS A 181 25.42 1.34 5.23
CA LYS A 181 25.87 1.90 3.96
C LYS A 181 24.85 2.82 3.31
N GLY A 182 25.30 3.57 2.31
CA GLY A 182 24.46 4.45 1.53
C GLY A 182 24.51 5.91 1.98
N ALA A 183 24.09 6.81 1.08
CA ALA A 183 24.17 8.25 1.31
C ALA A 183 23.27 8.71 2.47
N ALA A 184 22.09 8.10 2.64
CA ALA A 184 21.18 8.43 3.75
C ALA A 184 21.79 8.02 5.11
N ARG A 185 22.42 6.84 5.20
CA ARG A 185 23.12 6.39 6.42
C ARG A 185 24.28 7.33 6.76
N THR A 186 25.14 7.61 5.77
CA THR A 186 26.27 8.54 5.96
C THR A 186 25.80 9.92 6.41
N CYS A 187 24.71 10.42 5.83
CA CYS A 187 24.14 11.71 6.23
C CYS A 187 23.60 11.67 7.67
N ALA A 188 22.87 10.63 8.03
CA ALA A 188 22.31 10.48 9.37
C ALA A 188 23.40 10.41 10.44
N ASP A 189 24.47 9.66 10.20
CA ASP A 189 25.61 9.54 11.12
C ASP A 189 26.35 10.88 11.27
N LYS A 190 26.62 11.54 10.14
CA LYS A 190 27.34 12.84 10.14
C LYS A 190 26.55 13.94 10.86
N GLU A 191 25.26 14.04 10.62
CA GLU A 191 24.42 15.10 11.17
C GLU A 191 23.85 14.73 12.57
N GLY A 192 23.98 13.46 12.99
CA GLY A 192 23.48 12.96 14.27
C GLY A 192 21.96 12.84 14.32
N TYR A 193 21.31 12.46 13.21
CA TYR A 193 19.86 12.24 13.15
C TYR A 193 19.47 10.96 13.89
N THR A 194 18.33 10.98 14.57
CA THR A 194 17.67 9.74 14.99
C THR A 194 17.42 8.87 13.76
N SER A 195 17.73 7.58 13.86
CA SER A 195 17.58 6.71 12.70
C SER A 195 17.05 5.33 13.06
N PHE A 196 16.30 4.75 12.11
CA PHE A 196 15.81 3.38 12.16
C PHE A 196 16.27 2.61 10.92
N ILE A 197 16.36 1.29 11.08
CA ILE A 197 16.92 0.41 10.05
C ILE A 197 15.80 -0.12 9.16
N ILE A 198 16.01 -0.06 7.85
CA ILE A 198 15.26 -0.86 6.87
C ILE A 198 15.94 -2.22 6.80
N PRO A 199 15.27 -3.32 7.18
CA PRO A 199 15.88 -4.64 7.11
C PRO A 199 16.35 -4.98 5.69
N ASP A 200 17.53 -5.61 5.57
CA ASP A 200 18.09 -5.93 4.25
C ASP A 200 17.27 -6.96 3.48
N ASN A 201 16.63 -7.86 4.21
CA ASN A 201 15.82 -8.96 3.71
C ASN A 201 14.32 -8.64 3.57
N VAL A 202 13.93 -7.36 3.62
CA VAL A 202 12.55 -6.91 3.37
C VAL A 202 12.52 -6.01 2.14
N GLY A 203 11.75 -6.40 1.13
CA GLY A 203 11.50 -5.60 -0.06
C GLY A 203 10.61 -4.38 0.25
N GLY A 204 10.75 -3.30 -0.53
CA GLY A 204 10.02 -2.04 -0.27
C GLY A 204 8.50 -2.21 -0.18
N ARG A 205 7.88 -2.97 -1.08
CA ARG A 205 6.43 -3.20 -1.11
C ARG A 205 5.90 -4.11 0.00
N PHE A 206 6.80 -4.81 0.73
CA PHE A 206 6.51 -5.65 1.91
C PHE A 206 6.95 -4.98 3.22
N SER A 207 7.20 -3.67 3.23
CA SER A 207 7.86 -3.00 4.36
C SER A 207 6.94 -2.21 5.29
N VAL A 208 5.62 -2.31 5.13
CA VAL A 208 4.65 -1.51 5.92
C VAL A 208 4.84 -1.71 7.42
N LEU A 209 5.09 -2.95 7.85
CA LEU A 209 5.28 -3.31 9.26
C LEU A 209 6.73 -3.14 9.76
N THR A 210 7.61 -2.53 8.96
CA THR A 210 8.93 -2.05 9.40
C THR A 210 8.85 -0.58 9.84
N PRO A 211 9.93 0.06 10.32
CA PRO A 211 9.95 1.50 10.58
C PRO A 211 9.51 2.36 9.40
N VAL A 212 9.60 1.83 8.17
CA VAL A 212 9.14 2.50 6.94
C VAL A 212 7.67 2.91 7.04
N GLY A 213 6.81 2.01 7.49
CA GLY A 213 5.38 2.30 7.69
C GLY A 213 5.05 2.71 9.11
N LEU A 214 5.56 1.97 10.12
CA LEU A 214 5.16 2.15 11.51
C LEU A 214 5.51 3.54 12.08
N LEU A 215 6.65 4.13 11.73
CA LEU A 215 7.02 5.44 12.26
C LEU A 215 6.11 6.57 11.75
N PRO A 216 5.86 6.74 10.45
CA PRO A 216 4.88 7.74 9.96
C PRO A 216 3.47 7.53 10.52
N ILE A 217 3.02 6.27 10.66
CA ILE A 217 1.71 5.93 11.22
C ILE A 217 1.62 6.36 12.69
N ALA A 218 2.66 6.09 13.49
CA ALA A 218 2.73 6.55 14.87
C ALA A 218 2.77 8.08 14.98
N CYS A 219 3.48 8.78 14.06
CA CYS A 219 3.49 10.24 14.01
C CYS A 219 2.11 10.83 13.70
N ALA A 220 1.31 10.14 12.89
CA ALA A 220 -0.08 10.51 12.62
C ALA A 220 -1.00 10.32 13.85
N GLY A 221 -0.52 9.62 14.88
CA GLY A 221 -1.24 9.40 16.13
C GLY A 221 -2.03 8.11 16.19
N PHE A 222 -1.83 7.18 15.26
CA PHE A 222 -2.50 5.88 15.23
C PHE A 222 -1.75 4.83 16.04
N ASP A 223 -2.49 3.82 16.51
CA ASP A 223 -1.97 2.77 17.38
C ASP A 223 -1.25 1.68 16.56
N ILE A 224 0.07 1.84 16.43
CA ILE A 224 0.92 0.86 15.72
C ILE A 224 1.00 -0.50 16.43
N LYS A 225 0.71 -0.56 17.73
CA LYS A 225 0.65 -1.83 18.47
C LYS A 225 -0.55 -2.65 17.99
N GLN A 226 -1.74 -2.04 17.91
CA GLN A 226 -2.92 -2.71 17.37
C GLN A 226 -2.73 -3.14 15.90
N LEU A 227 -2.07 -2.31 15.08
CA LEU A 227 -1.74 -2.67 13.71
C LEU A 227 -0.88 -3.95 13.64
N VAL A 228 0.17 -4.02 14.45
CA VAL A 228 1.05 -5.20 14.53
C VAL A 228 0.30 -6.41 15.11
N GLU A 229 -0.51 -6.25 16.14
CA GLU A 229 -1.33 -7.33 16.71
C GLU A 229 -2.31 -7.91 15.68
N GLY A 230 -2.90 -7.05 14.83
CA GLY A 230 -3.73 -7.48 13.70
C GLY A 230 -2.95 -8.35 12.72
N ALA A 231 -1.77 -7.90 12.32
CA ALA A 231 -0.89 -8.66 11.43
C ALA A 231 -0.44 -10.00 12.04
N GLN A 232 -0.08 -10.02 13.33
CA GLN A 232 0.24 -11.25 14.08
C GLN A 232 -0.93 -12.25 14.09
N SER A 233 -2.14 -11.74 14.28
CA SER A 233 -3.34 -12.55 14.24
C SER A 233 -3.53 -13.22 12.89
N MET A 234 -3.28 -12.48 11.79
CA MET A 234 -3.41 -13.00 10.43
C MET A 234 -2.25 -13.92 10.06
N GLU A 235 -1.02 -13.64 10.49
CA GLU A 235 0.13 -14.53 10.37
C GLU A 235 -0.20 -15.93 10.94
N LYS A 236 -0.80 -15.94 12.13
CA LYS A 236 -1.23 -17.20 12.77
C LYS A 236 -2.39 -17.86 12.02
N ALA A 237 -3.38 -17.09 11.58
CA ALA A 237 -4.58 -17.60 10.91
C ALA A 237 -4.29 -18.15 9.51
N CYS A 238 -3.19 -17.72 8.88
CA CYS A 238 -2.77 -18.17 7.55
C CYS A 238 -1.44 -18.94 7.58
N GLY A 239 -1.00 -19.43 8.74
CA GLY A 239 0.23 -20.23 8.86
C GLY A 239 0.22 -21.51 8.01
N LYS A 240 1.41 -22.05 7.72
CA LYS A 240 1.60 -23.20 6.81
C LYS A 240 0.83 -24.47 7.21
N ASP A 241 0.59 -24.64 8.51
CA ASP A 241 -0.10 -25.83 9.07
C ASP A 241 -1.62 -25.63 9.17
N VAL A 242 -2.14 -24.47 8.77
CA VAL A 242 -3.59 -24.19 8.70
C VAL A 242 -4.17 -24.88 7.46
N PRO A 243 -5.25 -25.66 7.61
CA PRO A 243 -5.89 -26.33 6.48
C PRO A 243 -6.26 -25.35 5.36
N PHE A 244 -6.15 -25.76 4.11
CA PHE A 244 -6.48 -24.92 2.95
C PHE A 244 -7.88 -24.29 3.06
N SER A 245 -8.86 -25.06 3.53
CA SER A 245 -10.25 -24.60 3.72
C SER A 245 -10.41 -23.49 4.78
N GLU A 246 -9.40 -23.25 5.60
CA GLU A 246 -9.40 -22.22 6.65
C GLU A 246 -8.39 -21.11 6.37
N ASN A 247 -7.40 -21.35 5.51
CA ASN A 247 -6.34 -20.40 5.14
C ASN A 247 -6.81 -19.48 4.01
N ILE A 248 -7.31 -18.30 4.38
CA ILE A 248 -7.86 -17.35 3.40
C ILE A 248 -6.83 -16.78 2.42
N ALA A 249 -5.55 -16.64 2.82
CA ALA A 249 -4.50 -16.19 1.92
C ALA A 249 -4.17 -17.25 0.86
N ALA A 250 -4.15 -18.53 1.25
CA ALA A 250 -3.99 -19.66 0.35
C ALA A 250 -5.17 -19.78 -0.65
N GLN A 251 -6.41 -19.65 -0.17
CA GLN A 251 -7.60 -19.67 -1.02
C GLN A 251 -7.63 -18.49 -2.00
N TYR A 252 -7.25 -17.30 -1.55
CA TYR A 252 -7.15 -16.14 -2.43
C TYR A 252 -6.12 -16.36 -3.54
N ALA A 253 -4.92 -16.82 -3.21
CA ALA A 253 -3.87 -17.14 -4.18
C ALA A 253 -4.32 -18.22 -5.18
N ALA A 254 -4.97 -19.29 -4.70
CA ALA A 254 -5.52 -20.36 -5.54
C ALA A 254 -6.57 -19.83 -6.51
N THR A 255 -7.54 -19.07 -6.00
CA THR A 255 -8.64 -18.50 -6.82
C THR A 255 -8.11 -17.59 -7.92
N ARG A 256 -7.16 -16.68 -7.60
CA ARG A 256 -6.52 -15.80 -8.58
C ARG A 256 -5.82 -16.58 -9.70
N ASN A 257 -5.01 -17.58 -9.33
CA ASN A 257 -4.27 -18.38 -10.30
C ASN A 257 -5.22 -19.25 -11.16
N ALA A 258 -6.29 -19.80 -10.59
CA ALA A 258 -7.31 -20.53 -11.33
C ALA A 258 -8.03 -19.60 -12.33
N LEU A 259 -8.46 -18.41 -11.92
CA LEU A 259 -9.07 -17.41 -12.80
C LEU A 259 -8.13 -17.00 -13.94
N TYR A 260 -6.85 -16.81 -13.64
CA TYR A 260 -5.85 -16.45 -14.64
C TYR A 260 -5.61 -17.56 -15.67
N ALA A 261 -5.39 -18.79 -15.20
CA ALA A 261 -4.98 -19.89 -16.05
C ALA A 261 -6.15 -20.55 -16.78
N GLU A 262 -7.31 -20.73 -16.12
CA GLU A 262 -8.42 -21.51 -16.65
C GLU A 262 -9.53 -20.64 -17.24
N ALA A 263 -9.80 -19.46 -16.66
CA ALA A 263 -10.84 -18.54 -17.14
C ALA A 263 -10.30 -17.37 -17.97
N GLY A 264 -8.98 -17.28 -18.18
CA GLY A 264 -8.36 -16.24 -19.00
C GLY A 264 -8.46 -14.83 -18.42
N LYS A 265 -8.71 -14.70 -17.11
CA LYS A 265 -8.83 -13.41 -16.44
C LYS A 265 -7.45 -12.79 -16.22
N LYS A 266 -7.17 -11.69 -16.86
CA LYS A 266 -5.84 -11.06 -16.91
C LYS A 266 -5.72 -9.78 -16.09
N ILE A 267 -6.82 -9.24 -15.64
CA ILE A 267 -6.90 -7.98 -14.89
C ILE A 267 -7.70 -8.23 -13.62
N GLU A 268 -7.12 -7.91 -12.47
CA GLU A 268 -7.82 -7.86 -11.19
C GLU A 268 -8.09 -6.41 -10.82
N ILE A 269 -9.35 -6.10 -10.53
CA ILE A 269 -9.76 -4.78 -10.06
C ILE A 269 -10.02 -4.87 -8.56
N LEU A 270 -9.16 -4.24 -7.76
CA LEU A 270 -9.45 -4.06 -6.33
C LEU A 270 -10.48 -2.95 -6.17
N VAL A 271 -11.60 -3.29 -5.56
CA VAL A 271 -12.75 -2.40 -5.41
C VAL A 271 -12.99 -2.08 -3.94
N ASN A 272 -13.28 -0.83 -3.64
CA ASN A 272 -13.78 -0.43 -2.33
C ASN A 272 -15.02 0.47 -2.47
N PHE A 273 -15.87 0.50 -1.42
CA PHE A 273 -17.01 1.40 -1.28
C PHE A 273 -16.78 2.44 -0.16
N GLN A 274 -15.52 2.59 0.25
CA GLN A 274 -15.06 3.52 1.28
C GLN A 274 -13.91 4.35 0.72
N PRO A 275 -14.11 5.64 0.39
CA PRO A 275 -13.08 6.48 -0.25
C PRO A 275 -11.77 6.55 0.52
N LYS A 276 -11.81 6.33 1.85
CA LYS A 276 -10.61 6.25 2.70
C LYS A 276 -9.66 5.11 2.33
N LEU A 277 -10.12 4.10 1.60
CA LEU A 277 -9.30 2.95 1.16
C LEU A 277 -8.59 3.18 -0.18
N HIS A 278 -8.72 4.35 -0.78
CA HIS A 278 -8.05 4.67 -2.04
C HIS A 278 -6.55 4.31 -2.02
N TYR A 279 -5.79 4.77 -1.03
CA TYR A 279 -4.36 4.46 -0.95
C TYR A 279 -4.05 3.03 -0.51
N MET A 280 -4.99 2.31 0.06
CA MET A 280 -4.86 0.86 0.25
C MET A 280 -4.82 0.15 -1.12
N SER A 281 -5.65 0.60 -2.06
CA SER A 281 -5.61 0.12 -3.44
C SER A 281 -4.31 0.50 -4.16
N GLU A 282 -3.78 1.71 -3.94
CA GLU A 282 -2.50 2.14 -4.52
C GLU A 282 -1.32 1.31 -4.01
N TRP A 283 -1.27 1.02 -2.69
CA TRP A 283 -0.28 0.12 -2.11
C TRP A 283 -0.42 -1.30 -2.66
N TRP A 284 -1.64 -1.82 -2.77
CA TRP A 284 -1.94 -3.15 -3.31
C TRP A 284 -1.51 -3.27 -4.78
N LYS A 285 -1.72 -2.24 -5.60
CA LYS A 285 -1.24 -2.20 -6.99
C LYS A 285 0.28 -2.36 -7.08
N GLN A 286 1.03 -1.68 -6.21
CA GLN A 286 2.48 -1.87 -6.15
C GLN A 286 2.83 -3.29 -5.71
N LEU A 287 2.19 -3.78 -4.64
CA LEU A 287 2.45 -5.11 -4.11
C LEU A 287 2.33 -6.18 -5.20
N TYR A 288 1.21 -6.25 -5.90
CA TYR A 288 0.96 -7.27 -6.92
C TYR A 288 1.65 -6.97 -8.26
N GLY A 289 1.65 -5.73 -8.71
CA GLY A 289 2.25 -5.31 -9.98
C GLY A 289 3.74 -5.60 -10.06
N GLU A 290 4.50 -5.21 -9.03
CA GLU A 290 5.94 -5.49 -8.97
C GLU A 290 6.25 -6.96 -8.66
N SER A 291 5.34 -7.70 -8.02
CA SER A 291 5.59 -9.08 -7.62
C SER A 291 5.27 -10.07 -8.74
N GLU A 292 4.20 -9.89 -9.47
CA GLU A 292 3.70 -10.88 -10.44
C GLU A 292 3.99 -10.53 -11.90
N GLY A 293 4.07 -9.25 -12.26
CA GLY A 293 4.27 -8.78 -13.64
C GLY A 293 5.68 -9.07 -14.18
N LYS A 294 6.01 -10.34 -14.46
CA LYS A 294 7.33 -10.80 -14.88
C LYS A 294 7.23 -11.92 -15.90
N ASP A 295 8.28 -12.09 -16.69
CA ASP A 295 8.43 -13.20 -17.66
C ASP A 295 7.24 -13.33 -18.64
N GLY A 296 6.60 -12.20 -18.98
CA GLY A 296 5.41 -12.17 -19.83
C GLY A 296 4.15 -12.72 -19.17
N LYS A 297 4.16 -12.89 -17.85
CA LYS A 297 3.05 -13.39 -17.03
C LYS A 297 2.55 -12.32 -16.06
N GLY A 298 1.49 -12.66 -15.36
CA GLY A 298 0.94 -11.88 -14.24
C GLY A 298 -0.43 -11.30 -14.52
N ILE A 299 -1.17 -11.11 -13.42
CA ILE A 299 -2.47 -10.44 -13.42
C ILE A 299 -2.19 -8.95 -13.27
N PHE A 300 -2.74 -8.13 -14.18
CA PHE A 300 -2.59 -6.67 -14.09
C PHE A 300 -3.44 -6.12 -12.94
N PRO A 301 -2.87 -5.46 -11.93
CA PRO A 301 -3.61 -4.92 -10.81
C PRO A 301 -4.17 -3.54 -11.17
N ALA A 302 -5.49 -3.44 -11.21
CA ALA A 302 -6.24 -2.20 -11.34
C ALA A 302 -7.00 -1.89 -10.04
N ALA A 303 -7.57 -0.71 -9.91
CA ALA A 303 -8.42 -0.37 -8.77
C ALA A 303 -9.55 0.56 -9.18
N CYS A 304 -10.68 0.48 -8.45
CA CYS A 304 -11.80 1.39 -8.57
C CYS A 304 -12.35 1.75 -7.20
N ASP A 305 -12.71 3.01 -7.04
CA ASP A 305 -13.41 3.53 -5.87
C ASP A 305 -14.90 3.68 -6.18
N PHE A 306 -15.72 2.75 -5.70
CA PHE A 306 -17.17 2.82 -5.93
C PHE A 306 -17.83 3.66 -4.81
N THR A 307 -18.93 4.34 -5.07
CA THR A 307 -19.76 4.36 -6.29
C THR A 307 -19.23 5.28 -7.40
N THR A 308 -18.22 6.15 -7.12
CA THR A 308 -17.80 7.16 -8.11
C THR A 308 -17.37 6.53 -9.44
N ASP A 309 -16.61 5.45 -9.41
CA ASP A 309 -16.14 4.78 -10.63
C ASP A 309 -17.20 3.90 -11.33
N LEU A 310 -18.36 3.70 -10.75
CA LEU A 310 -19.53 3.18 -11.49
C LEU A 310 -19.98 4.17 -12.58
N HIS A 311 -19.74 5.47 -12.36
CA HIS A 311 -20.04 6.53 -13.32
C HIS A 311 -18.90 6.81 -14.31
N SER A 312 -17.81 6.02 -14.26
CA SER A 312 -16.68 6.09 -15.20
C SER A 312 -16.36 4.72 -15.81
N MET A 313 -16.05 3.74 -14.98
CA MET A 313 -15.64 2.39 -15.38
C MET A 313 -16.78 1.37 -15.39
N GLY A 314 -17.93 1.69 -14.79
CA GLY A 314 -19.05 0.76 -14.64
C GLY A 314 -19.53 0.18 -15.96
N GLN A 315 -19.66 0.99 -17.02
CA GLN A 315 -20.03 0.53 -18.36
C GLN A 315 -19.04 -0.52 -18.91
N TRP A 316 -17.74 -0.26 -18.78
CA TRP A 316 -16.72 -1.17 -19.28
C TRP A 316 -16.69 -2.48 -18.48
N ILE A 317 -16.80 -2.40 -17.16
CA ILE A 317 -16.86 -3.57 -16.29
C ILE A 317 -18.07 -4.42 -16.62
N GLN A 318 -19.25 -3.80 -16.83
CA GLN A 318 -20.50 -4.52 -17.10
C GLN A 318 -20.54 -5.16 -18.50
N GLU A 319 -20.08 -4.47 -19.55
CA GLU A 319 -20.26 -4.90 -20.95
C GLU A 319 -18.98 -4.97 -21.78
N GLY A 320 -17.81 -4.60 -21.22
CA GLY A 320 -16.53 -4.67 -21.93
C GLY A 320 -15.98 -6.09 -22.07
N GLU A 321 -14.71 -6.20 -22.39
CA GLU A 321 -14.04 -7.51 -22.54
C GLU A 321 -14.01 -8.31 -21.23
N ARG A 322 -14.29 -9.61 -21.31
CA ARG A 322 -14.39 -10.49 -20.14
C ARG A 322 -13.03 -10.94 -19.59
N SER A 323 -12.00 -10.10 -19.70
CA SER A 323 -10.63 -10.37 -19.21
C SER A 323 -10.41 -10.00 -17.74
N ILE A 324 -11.42 -9.44 -17.08
CA ILE A 324 -11.36 -8.93 -15.70
C ILE A 324 -12.01 -9.85 -14.67
N PHE A 325 -11.63 -9.65 -13.41
CA PHE A 325 -12.37 -10.06 -12.21
C PHE A 325 -12.20 -8.99 -11.12
N GLU A 326 -13.04 -9.00 -10.12
CA GLU A 326 -13.04 -8.04 -9.02
C GLU A 326 -12.67 -8.71 -7.69
N THR A 327 -11.93 -7.97 -6.86
CA THR A 327 -11.75 -8.25 -5.43
C THR A 327 -12.28 -7.05 -4.64
N VAL A 328 -13.39 -7.23 -3.92
CA VAL A 328 -14.09 -6.16 -3.22
C VAL A 328 -13.72 -6.17 -1.74
N ILE A 329 -13.20 -5.07 -1.22
CA ILE A 329 -13.02 -4.85 0.22
C ILE A 329 -14.32 -4.27 0.78
N SER A 330 -14.99 -5.00 1.66
CA SER A 330 -16.26 -4.63 2.28
C SER A 330 -16.05 -4.38 3.78
N ILE A 331 -16.44 -3.20 4.27
CA ILE A 331 -16.43 -2.88 5.71
C ILE A 331 -17.81 -3.21 6.29
N GLU A 332 -17.90 -4.12 7.27
CA GLU A 332 -19.19 -4.54 7.82
C GLU A 332 -19.88 -3.44 8.62
N THR A 333 -19.12 -2.71 9.44
CA THR A 333 -19.66 -1.65 10.33
C THR A 333 -18.83 -0.37 10.19
N PRO A 334 -19.42 0.74 9.74
CA PRO A 334 -18.72 2.03 9.69
C PRO A 334 -18.61 2.64 11.10
N GLU A 335 -17.58 3.46 11.32
CA GLU A 335 -17.35 4.16 12.59
C GLU A 335 -18.46 5.17 12.95
N LYS A 336 -19.00 5.84 11.94
CA LYS A 336 -19.99 6.93 12.12
C LYS A 336 -21.37 6.50 11.66
N THR A 337 -22.38 7.13 12.24
CA THR A 337 -23.78 6.96 11.80
C THR A 337 -24.32 8.29 11.28
N LEU A 338 -24.89 8.24 10.08
CA LEU A 338 -25.59 9.34 9.45
C LEU A 338 -26.90 8.82 8.86
N LEU A 339 -28.00 9.50 9.18
CA LEU A 339 -29.33 9.14 8.67
C LEU A 339 -29.76 10.11 7.56
N PHE A 340 -30.50 9.58 6.59
CA PHE A 340 -31.13 10.42 5.59
C PHE A 340 -32.27 11.24 6.22
N PRO A 341 -32.33 12.57 5.97
CA PRO A 341 -33.45 13.39 6.40
C PRO A 341 -34.69 13.11 5.57
N HIS A 342 -35.85 13.47 6.08
CA HIS A 342 -37.09 13.60 5.30
C HIS A 342 -37.12 14.97 4.63
N ASP A 343 -37.53 15.05 3.38
CA ASP A 343 -37.80 16.29 2.64
C ASP A 343 -39.26 16.42 2.36
N GLU A 344 -39.90 17.55 2.76
CA GLU A 344 -41.34 17.75 2.60
C GLU A 344 -41.81 17.83 1.12
N GLU A 345 -40.96 18.35 0.25
CA GLU A 345 -41.25 18.48 -1.17
C GLU A 345 -40.98 17.18 -1.95
N ASN A 346 -40.01 16.36 -1.49
CA ASN A 346 -39.62 15.11 -2.13
C ASN A 346 -39.39 15.23 -3.66
N LEU A 347 -38.78 16.32 -4.09
CA LEU A 347 -38.52 16.57 -5.51
C LEU A 347 -37.58 15.56 -6.16
N ASP A 348 -36.65 15.02 -5.37
CA ASP A 348 -35.71 13.98 -5.78
C ASP A 348 -36.29 12.56 -5.71
N GLY A 349 -37.48 12.39 -5.12
CA GLY A 349 -38.16 11.10 -4.95
C GLY A 349 -37.50 10.18 -3.91
N LEU A 350 -36.61 10.69 -3.04
CA LEU A 350 -35.77 9.88 -2.15
C LEU A 350 -36.34 9.68 -0.74
N ASN A 351 -37.53 10.15 -0.40
CA ASN A 351 -38.12 9.97 0.92
C ASN A 351 -38.29 8.50 1.36
N PHE A 352 -38.27 7.54 0.43
CA PHE A 352 -38.21 6.12 0.79
C PHE A 352 -36.94 5.70 1.52
N LEU A 353 -35.91 6.57 1.52
CA LEU A 353 -34.66 6.42 2.27
C LEU A 353 -34.69 7.15 3.61
N ALA A 354 -35.68 8.01 3.86
CA ALA A 354 -35.73 8.81 5.08
C ALA A 354 -35.68 7.92 6.34
N GLY A 355 -34.84 8.28 7.29
CA GLY A 355 -34.59 7.52 8.52
C GLY A 355 -33.67 6.30 8.35
N LYS A 356 -33.28 5.90 7.15
CA LYS A 356 -32.27 4.86 6.91
C LYS A 356 -30.87 5.43 7.07
N ARG A 357 -29.92 4.58 7.41
CA ARG A 357 -28.51 4.96 7.45
C ARG A 357 -27.95 5.11 6.05
N VAL A 358 -27.05 6.08 5.86
CA VAL A 358 -26.30 6.21 4.59
C VAL A 358 -25.54 4.91 4.28
N ASP A 359 -25.01 4.24 5.30
CA ASP A 359 -24.33 2.95 5.14
C ASP A 359 -25.24 1.84 4.62
N ASP A 360 -26.50 1.80 5.03
CA ASP A 360 -27.48 0.81 4.49
C ASP A 360 -27.63 0.95 2.98
N VAL A 361 -27.66 2.19 2.48
CA VAL A 361 -27.73 2.46 1.04
C VAL A 361 -26.43 2.07 0.35
N ASN A 362 -25.27 2.38 0.95
CA ASN A 362 -23.97 2.02 0.42
C ASN A 362 -23.80 0.48 0.34
N LYS A 363 -24.30 -0.26 1.34
CA LYS A 363 -24.32 -1.73 1.33
C LYS A 363 -25.21 -2.30 0.23
N MET A 364 -26.36 -1.67 -0.03
CA MET A 364 -27.22 -2.07 -1.13
C MET A 364 -26.59 -1.74 -2.51
N ALA A 365 -25.84 -0.64 -2.60
CA ALA A 365 -25.06 -0.34 -3.79
C ALA A 365 -23.96 -1.40 -4.01
N GLU A 366 -23.19 -1.79 -2.96
CA GLU A 366 -22.20 -2.87 -3.02
C GLU A 366 -22.84 -4.18 -3.50
N LEU A 367 -23.93 -4.59 -2.87
CA LEU A 367 -24.62 -5.84 -3.22
C LEU A 367 -25.20 -5.81 -4.63
N GLY A 368 -25.89 -4.72 -5.00
CA GLY A 368 -26.50 -4.56 -6.32
C GLY A 368 -25.45 -4.57 -7.45
N THR A 369 -24.34 -3.87 -7.24
CA THR A 369 -23.22 -3.88 -8.17
C THR A 369 -22.62 -5.28 -8.32
N ARG A 370 -22.36 -5.99 -7.22
CA ARG A 370 -21.84 -7.36 -7.25
C ARG A 370 -22.76 -8.30 -8.02
N LEU A 371 -24.07 -8.23 -7.80
CA LEU A 371 -25.04 -9.04 -8.54
C LEU A 371 -24.99 -8.74 -10.03
N ALA A 372 -25.04 -7.47 -10.41
CA ALA A 372 -25.03 -7.05 -11.81
C ALA A 372 -23.73 -7.48 -12.54
N HIS A 373 -22.57 -7.25 -11.91
CA HIS A 373 -21.28 -7.60 -12.51
C HIS A 373 -21.11 -9.13 -12.65
N VAL A 374 -21.54 -9.90 -11.63
CA VAL A 374 -21.51 -11.37 -11.68
C VAL A 374 -22.43 -11.89 -12.79
N ASP A 375 -23.67 -11.38 -12.91
CA ASP A 375 -24.60 -11.73 -13.97
C ASP A 375 -24.04 -11.32 -15.36
N GLY A 376 -23.27 -10.23 -15.42
CA GLY A 376 -22.54 -9.78 -16.61
C GLY A 376 -21.29 -10.59 -16.95
N GLY A 377 -20.92 -11.61 -16.17
CA GLY A 377 -19.77 -12.47 -16.46
C GLY A 377 -18.44 -12.03 -15.82
N VAL A 378 -18.49 -11.19 -14.78
CA VAL A 378 -17.31 -10.74 -14.03
C VAL A 378 -17.22 -11.52 -12.71
N PRO A 379 -16.21 -12.38 -12.54
CA PRO A 379 -15.96 -13.08 -11.27
C PRO A 379 -15.72 -12.07 -10.14
N ASN A 380 -16.25 -12.38 -8.96
CA ASN A 380 -16.15 -11.48 -7.80
C ASN A 380 -15.68 -12.22 -6.55
N ILE A 381 -14.58 -11.74 -5.98
CA ILE A 381 -14.04 -12.14 -4.67
C ILE A 381 -14.43 -11.05 -3.67
N ARG A 382 -14.80 -11.42 -2.45
CA ARG A 382 -15.10 -10.45 -1.39
C ARG A 382 -14.23 -10.70 -0.17
N VAL A 383 -13.55 -9.65 0.27
CA VAL A 383 -12.80 -9.59 1.53
C VAL A 383 -13.61 -8.73 2.50
N SER A 384 -14.16 -9.33 3.54
CA SER A 384 -14.98 -8.62 4.52
C SER A 384 -14.18 -8.28 5.77
N MET A 385 -14.19 -7.01 6.16
CA MET A 385 -13.59 -6.49 7.38
C MET A 385 -14.70 -6.08 8.36
N PRO A 386 -14.67 -6.51 9.63
CA PRO A 386 -15.67 -6.11 10.62
C PRO A 386 -15.77 -4.59 10.80
N GLU A 387 -14.64 -3.91 10.88
CA GLU A 387 -14.52 -2.47 11.09
C GLU A 387 -13.27 -1.94 10.41
N LEU A 388 -13.20 -0.63 10.17
CA LEU A 388 -12.01 0.05 9.69
C LEU A 388 -11.24 0.62 10.88
N ASN A 389 -10.25 -0.12 11.36
CA ASN A 389 -9.35 0.26 12.45
C ASN A 389 -7.94 -0.32 12.23
N GLU A 390 -7.00 0.02 13.10
CA GLU A 390 -5.61 -0.41 13.01
C GLU A 390 -5.45 -1.92 12.99
N TYR A 391 -6.21 -2.63 13.85
CA TYR A 391 -6.12 -4.08 13.98
C TYR A 391 -6.50 -4.78 12.66
N TYR A 392 -7.64 -4.41 12.06
CA TYR A 392 -8.09 -5.03 10.81
C TYR A 392 -7.29 -4.59 9.60
N LEU A 393 -6.73 -3.37 9.60
CA LEU A 393 -5.75 -2.97 8.57
C LEU A 393 -4.47 -3.80 8.66
N GLY A 394 -4.01 -4.11 9.88
CA GLY A 394 -2.88 -5.03 10.09
C GLY A 394 -3.15 -6.42 9.51
N GLN A 395 -4.35 -6.97 9.76
CA GLN A 395 -4.77 -8.23 9.16
C GLN A 395 -4.80 -8.17 7.62
N LEU A 396 -5.37 -7.11 7.06
CA LEU A 396 -5.50 -6.94 5.60
C LEU A 396 -4.14 -6.83 4.91
N ILE A 397 -3.21 -6.08 5.51
CA ILE A 397 -1.84 -5.94 4.99
C ILE A 397 -1.17 -7.30 4.92
N TYR A 398 -1.12 -8.04 6.03
CA TYR A 398 -0.46 -9.34 6.04
C TYR A 398 -1.16 -10.37 5.15
N PHE A 399 -2.49 -10.36 5.10
CA PHE A 399 -3.27 -11.19 4.18
C PHE A 399 -2.85 -10.99 2.72
N PHE A 400 -2.74 -9.75 2.28
CA PHE A 400 -2.31 -9.45 0.91
C PHE A 400 -0.83 -9.76 0.67
N GLU A 401 0.06 -9.48 1.62
CA GLU A 401 1.48 -9.82 1.51
C GLU A 401 1.68 -11.33 1.35
N LEU A 402 1.05 -12.14 2.22
CA LEU A 402 1.16 -13.60 2.15
C LEU A 402 0.48 -14.15 0.89
N GLY A 403 -0.73 -13.69 0.56
CA GLY A 403 -1.43 -14.06 -0.66
C GLY A 403 -0.61 -13.75 -1.92
N CYS A 404 0.09 -12.61 -1.96
CA CYS A 404 0.98 -12.22 -3.04
C CYS A 404 2.22 -13.13 -3.14
N GLY A 405 2.86 -13.42 -2.01
CA GLY A 405 4.02 -14.33 -1.97
C GLY A 405 3.68 -15.73 -2.47
N ILE A 406 2.56 -16.29 -2.02
CA ILE A 406 2.07 -17.59 -2.46
C ILE A 406 1.70 -17.54 -3.95
N SER A 407 0.89 -16.56 -4.36
CA SER A 407 0.39 -16.43 -5.74
C SER A 407 1.50 -16.29 -6.77
N GLY A 408 2.52 -15.48 -6.50
CA GLY A 408 3.67 -15.32 -7.38
C GLY A 408 4.50 -16.60 -7.53
N ASN A 409 4.66 -17.37 -6.45
CA ASN A 409 5.32 -18.68 -6.52
C ASN A 409 4.50 -19.70 -7.34
N VAL A 410 3.18 -19.75 -7.17
CA VAL A 410 2.29 -20.60 -7.98
C VAL A 410 2.34 -20.21 -9.45
N LEU A 411 2.39 -18.91 -9.76
CA LEU A 411 2.56 -18.38 -11.11
C LEU A 411 3.93 -18.73 -11.73
N GLY A 412 4.91 -19.12 -10.89
CA GLY A 412 6.26 -19.50 -11.29
C GLY A 412 7.14 -18.31 -11.62
N VAL A 413 7.02 -17.21 -10.88
CA VAL A 413 7.88 -16.02 -10.99
C VAL A 413 8.57 -15.74 -9.65
N ASN A 414 9.64 -14.94 -9.66
CA ASN A 414 10.23 -14.43 -8.42
C ASN A 414 9.39 -13.24 -7.90
N PRO A 415 8.62 -13.36 -6.80
CA PRO A 415 7.74 -12.27 -6.35
C PRO A 415 8.48 -11.13 -5.64
N PHE A 416 9.78 -11.24 -5.39
CA PHE A 416 10.49 -10.32 -4.49
C PHE A 416 11.50 -9.39 -5.18
N ASN A 417 11.88 -9.64 -6.44
CA ASN A 417 12.69 -8.72 -7.24
C ASN A 417 11.84 -7.81 -8.13
N GLN A 418 12.46 -6.85 -8.81
CA GLN A 418 11.82 -5.93 -9.77
C GLN A 418 12.78 -5.50 -10.88
N PRO A 419 13.26 -6.41 -11.75
CA PRO A 419 14.27 -6.09 -12.77
C PRO A 419 13.75 -5.09 -13.82
N GLY A 420 12.46 -5.06 -14.10
CA GLY A 420 11.85 -4.22 -15.13
C GLY A 420 11.99 -2.72 -14.90
N VAL A 421 12.18 -2.27 -13.65
CA VAL A 421 12.29 -0.84 -13.34
C VAL A 421 13.70 -0.28 -13.50
N GLU A 422 14.70 -1.10 -13.82
CA GLU A 422 16.08 -0.62 -13.97
C GLU A 422 16.32 0.09 -15.30
N ALA A 423 15.59 -0.28 -16.36
CA ALA A 423 15.77 0.28 -17.69
C ALA A 423 15.49 1.80 -17.74
N TYR A 424 14.36 2.26 -17.19
CA TYR A 424 14.03 3.68 -17.21
C TYR A 424 14.99 4.52 -16.36
N LYS A 425 15.45 3.98 -15.22
CA LYS A 425 16.44 4.66 -14.36
C LYS A 425 17.75 4.88 -15.09
N LYS A 426 18.24 3.84 -15.78
CA LYS A 426 19.44 3.92 -16.61
C LYS A 426 19.30 4.99 -17.69
N ASN A 427 18.17 5.01 -18.39
CA ASN A 427 17.89 6.02 -19.41
C ASN A 427 17.83 7.45 -18.83
N MET A 428 17.16 7.62 -17.68
CA MET A 428 17.09 8.92 -17.00
C MET A 428 18.48 9.41 -16.59
N PHE A 429 19.33 8.55 -16.02
CA PHE A 429 20.69 8.92 -15.64
C PHE A 429 21.55 9.29 -16.84
N ALA A 430 21.41 8.56 -17.94
CA ALA A 430 22.09 8.87 -19.20
C ALA A 430 21.64 10.23 -19.78
N LEU A 431 20.34 10.52 -19.77
CA LEU A 431 19.79 11.80 -20.25
C LEU A 431 20.18 12.99 -19.37
N LEU A 432 20.39 12.77 -18.08
CA LEU A 432 20.85 13.79 -17.13
C LEU A 432 22.39 13.95 -17.09
N ASP A 433 23.13 13.30 -17.98
CA ASP A 433 24.59 13.31 -18.01
C ASP A 433 25.23 12.94 -16.67
N LYS A 434 24.65 11.96 -15.96
CA LYS A 434 25.17 11.52 -14.69
C LYS A 434 26.59 10.97 -14.84
N PRO A 435 27.55 11.38 -13.99
CA PRO A 435 28.90 10.83 -14.01
C PRO A 435 28.90 9.29 -13.95
N GLY A 436 29.67 8.65 -14.85
CA GLY A 436 29.71 7.19 -15.02
C GLY A 436 28.69 6.63 -16.02
N TYR A 437 27.92 7.49 -16.72
CA TYR A 437 26.96 7.13 -17.76
C TYR A 437 27.30 7.77 -19.13
N GLU A 438 28.54 8.15 -19.37
CA GLU A 438 28.96 8.93 -20.56
C GLU A 438 28.68 8.19 -21.87
N ALA A 439 28.94 6.89 -21.92
CA ALA A 439 28.69 6.06 -23.10
C ALA A 439 27.19 5.93 -23.42
N GLU A 440 26.38 5.66 -22.38
CA GLU A 440 24.93 5.58 -22.49
C GLU A 440 24.31 6.93 -22.85
N SER A 441 24.84 8.04 -22.31
CA SER A 441 24.40 9.40 -22.65
C SER A 441 24.59 9.70 -24.12
N LYS A 442 25.78 9.40 -24.66
CA LYS A 442 26.08 9.58 -26.09
C LYS A 442 25.15 8.72 -26.96
N ALA A 443 24.93 7.47 -26.58
CA ALA A 443 24.10 6.54 -27.35
C ALA A 443 22.63 6.98 -27.39
N ILE A 444 22.05 7.34 -26.23
CA ILE A 444 20.63 7.73 -26.14
C ILE A 444 20.36 9.06 -26.85
N LYS A 445 21.28 10.03 -26.74
CA LYS A 445 21.18 11.32 -27.45
C LYS A 445 21.28 11.15 -28.98
N ALA A 446 22.16 10.27 -29.46
CA ALA A 446 22.25 9.95 -30.87
C ALA A 446 20.98 9.31 -31.42
N ARG A 447 20.39 8.37 -30.64
CA ARG A 447 19.11 7.75 -30.96
C ARG A 447 18.00 8.80 -31.08
N ILE A 448 17.84 9.67 -30.10
CA ILE A 448 16.79 10.73 -30.08
C ILE A 448 16.99 11.67 -31.29
N ALA A 449 18.23 11.98 -31.65
CA ALA A 449 18.52 12.82 -32.81
C ALA A 449 18.15 12.14 -34.13
N SER A 450 18.24 10.81 -34.23
CA SER A 450 17.86 10.04 -35.41
C SER A 450 16.34 9.78 -35.54
N GLU A 451 15.58 9.96 -34.48
CA GLU A 451 14.10 9.80 -34.43
C GLU A 451 13.36 11.12 -34.78
N LYS A 452 14.09 12.25 -34.89
CA LYS A 452 13.59 13.58 -35.33
C LYS A 452 13.80 13.78 -36.81
#